data_b41def02c9eb65e33062c31d1df65880
#
_entry.id   b41def02c9eb65e33062c31d1df65880
#
_cell.length_a   1.000
_cell.length_b   1.000
_cell.length_c   1.000
_cell.angle_alpha   90.00
_cell.angle_beta   90.00
_cell.angle_gamma   90.00
#
_symmetry.space_group_name_H-M   'P 1'
#
loop_
_entity.id
_entity.type
_entity.pdbx_description
1 polymer ?
#
loop_
_entity_poly.entity_id
_entity_poly.type
_entity_poly.pdbx_seq_one_letter_code
_entity_poly.pdbx_strand_id
1 'polypeptide(L)'
;MRSIKNITLGLATVGVMFLSGCAGDYLDTIPSTSVSETTINTSLDNLYIALNGIHKEMVSQESGYQCLGGEPGFMMSRDAEADDMNWQTNTWMKAAYLGWQCNMNETNGYNYKFWQIYYQWILNANKILAGLEEVEITSQELFDQIKGEALCIRAWAHFNLVQLYAKRYEAGKDNTQDGIPYREKAVAEEQARNSVEDVYAKINNDLDEACILLSGIKVNDVNHYSEMVAWGLTARVALTMQDYNNAAVYAGKSISLAEAGGHQLMTGSQLNCGFANITTDTKEAMYAAMTPDDKTVYFYSYYAYMSWNFNSSAIRQGVKCINVDAYETMSETDLRRAWWDPTGEASVPSSSYAKNAYQNRKFTARSTADAVGDVAFMRLAEMYLTQAEALARAGKDSEAQTVFTKFQITRDPSYVSKGNTGDALAEEIMNSRRVELWGEGFRFYDLKRLHLSIKRGSNFDIAFCTFLEKDKDAQGWVWEIPKIETDFNSLCTKNY
;
A
#
# COMPACT_ATOMS: atom_id res chain seq x y z
N MET A 1 -65.99 -45.44 23.06
CA MET A 1 -65.44 -44.16 23.55
C MET A 1 -64.52 -44.35 24.79
N ARG A 2 -63.66 -45.39 24.83
CA ARG A 2 -62.73 -45.65 25.94
C ARG A 2 -61.28 -45.76 25.52
N SER A 3 -61.00 -45.56 24.24
CA SER A 3 -59.62 -45.75 23.67
C SER A 3 -58.81 -44.44 23.37
N ILE A 4 -59.46 -43.27 23.40
CA ILE A 4 -58.83 -42.00 23.01
C ILE A 4 -58.24 -41.24 24.21
N LYS A 5 -58.67 -41.52 25.42
CA LYS A 5 -58.17 -40.81 26.63
C LYS A 5 -56.80 -41.27 27.12
N ASN A 6 -56.37 -42.51 26.75
CA ASN A 6 -55.07 -43.04 27.20
C ASN A 6 -53.91 -42.72 26.26
N ILE A 7 -54.19 -42.26 25.03
CA ILE A 7 -53.16 -41.86 24.07
C ILE A 7 -52.73 -40.44 24.30
N THR A 8 -53.63 -39.58 24.78
CA THR A 8 -53.29 -38.15 25.06
C THR A 8 -52.46 -37.99 26.33
N LEU A 9 -52.52 -38.89 27.28
CA LEU A 9 -51.72 -38.82 28.52
C LEU A 9 -50.31 -39.38 28.32
N GLY A 10 -50.12 -40.32 27.38
CA GLY A 10 -48.78 -40.85 27.00
C GLY A 10 -47.93 -39.88 26.20
N LEU A 11 -48.55 -39.03 25.36
CA LEU A 11 -47.83 -38.03 24.59
C LEU A 11 -47.42 -36.79 25.41
N ALA A 12 -48.13 -36.48 26.46
CA ALA A 12 -47.79 -35.33 27.37
C ALA A 12 -46.59 -35.65 28.28
N THR A 13 -46.35 -36.96 28.58
CA THR A 13 -45.22 -37.36 29.46
C THR A 13 -43.91 -37.57 28.69
N VAL A 14 -43.97 -37.82 27.37
CA VAL A 14 -42.76 -37.93 26.51
C VAL A 14 -42.26 -36.54 26.05
N GLY A 15 -43.13 -35.50 26.04
CA GLY A 15 -42.76 -34.16 25.64
C GLY A 15 -41.97 -33.34 26.67
N VAL A 16 -41.90 -33.80 27.94
CA VAL A 16 -41.21 -33.07 29.03
C VAL A 16 -39.80 -33.58 29.30
N MET A 17 -39.42 -34.72 28.74
CA MET A 17 -38.08 -35.29 28.97
C MET A 17 -37.01 -34.87 27.94
N PHE A 18 -37.34 -34.03 26.96
CA PHE A 18 -36.37 -33.56 25.96
C PHE A 18 -35.96 -32.08 26.11
N LEU A 19 -36.27 -31.38 27.23
CA LEU A 19 -35.91 -30.00 27.47
C LEU A 19 -34.81 -29.81 28.52
N SER A 20 -34.14 -30.86 28.97
CA SER A 20 -32.93 -30.74 29.79
C SER A 20 -31.66 -31.13 29.01
N GLY A 21 -31.55 -30.65 27.77
CA GLY A 21 -30.30 -30.67 27.00
C GLY A 21 -29.44 -29.46 27.39
N CYS A 22 -28.26 -29.69 27.90
CA CYS A 22 -27.22 -28.75 28.24
C CYS A 22 -27.15 -27.56 27.30
N ALA A 23 -27.72 -26.43 27.69
CA ALA A 23 -27.62 -25.15 26.96
C ALA A 23 -26.43 -24.29 27.42
N GLY A 24 -25.53 -24.83 28.24
CA GLY A 24 -24.38 -24.11 28.77
C GLY A 24 -23.13 -24.16 27.91
N ASP A 25 -22.83 -25.32 27.28
CA ASP A 25 -21.53 -25.51 26.59
C ASP A 25 -21.54 -25.30 25.06
N TYR A 26 -22.72 -25.10 24.46
CA TYR A 26 -22.81 -24.97 22.99
C TYR A 26 -22.56 -23.53 22.50
N LEU A 27 -22.61 -22.55 23.39
CA LEU A 27 -22.37 -21.14 23.04
C LEU A 27 -20.91 -20.70 23.27
N ASP A 28 -20.09 -21.55 23.93
CA ASP A 28 -18.68 -21.26 24.21
C ASP A 28 -17.71 -22.01 23.28
N THR A 29 -18.17 -22.50 22.12
CA THR A 29 -17.25 -23.03 21.12
C THR A 29 -16.50 -21.90 20.45
N ILE A 30 -15.26 -21.69 20.86
CA ILE A 30 -14.28 -20.88 20.12
C ILE A 30 -14.20 -21.51 18.71
N PRO A 31 -14.46 -20.75 17.62
CA PRO A 31 -14.30 -21.27 16.27
C PRO A 31 -12.87 -21.80 16.12
N SER A 32 -12.70 -23.05 15.71
CA SER A 32 -11.39 -23.71 15.54
C SER A 32 -10.45 -23.00 14.52
N THR A 33 -10.94 -21.95 13.89
CA THR A 33 -10.22 -21.13 12.89
C THR A 33 -9.89 -19.73 13.36
N SER A 34 -10.31 -19.32 14.58
CA SER A 34 -9.94 -18.03 15.18
C SER A 34 -9.39 -18.22 16.59
N VAL A 35 -8.22 -17.65 16.85
CA VAL A 35 -7.64 -17.58 18.19
C VAL A 35 -8.39 -16.50 18.95
N SER A 36 -8.90 -16.79 20.18
CA SER A 36 -9.59 -15.78 21.00
C SER A 36 -8.60 -14.70 21.46
N GLU A 37 -9.09 -13.47 21.66
CA GLU A 37 -8.27 -12.37 22.23
C GLU A 37 -7.58 -12.78 23.53
N THR A 38 -8.27 -13.51 24.40
CA THR A 38 -7.71 -14.04 25.64
C THR A 38 -6.57 -15.04 25.45
N THR A 39 -6.51 -15.71 24.30
CA THR A 39 -5.42 -16.63 23.96
C THR A 39 -4.24 -15.90 23.32
N ILE A 40 -4.50 -14.83 22.55
CA ILE A 40 -3.46 -14.02 21.90
C ILE A 40 -2.59 -13.33 22.95
N ASN A 41 -3.17 -12.78 24.00
CA ASN A 41 -2.48 -12.02 25.04
C ASN A 41 -1.81 -12.91 26.11
N THR A 42 -1.50 -14.18 25.80
CA THR A 42 -0.90 -15.10 26.80
C THR A 42 0.63 -15.19 26.72
N SER A 43 1.25 -14.81 25.62
CA SER A 43 2.70 -14.85 25.45
C SER A 43 3.18 -13.97 24.27
N LEU A 44 4.48 -13.62 24.27
CA LEU A 44 5.11 -12.93 23.14
C LEU A 44 4.99 -13.71 21.83
N ASP A 45 5.13 -15.04 21.87
CA ASP A 45 4.98 -15.88 20.66
C ASP A 45 3.59 -15.75 20.03
N ASN A 46 2.54 -15.69 20.86
CA ASN A 46 1.17 -15.53 20.38
C ASN A 46 0.94 -14.14 19.81
N LEU A 47 1.52 -13.08 20.38
CA LEU A 47 1.49 -11.73 19.84
C LEU A 47 2.27 -11.64 18.51
N TYR A 48 3.38 -12.36 18.39
CA TYR A 48 4.11 -12.46 17.12
C TYR A 48 3.31 -13.17 16.03
N ILE A 49 2.56 -14.23 16.40
CA ILE A 49 1.63 -14.89 15.47
C ILE A 49 0.51 -13.93 15.02
N ALA A 50 -0.03 -13.11 15.95
CA ALA A 50 -1.02 -12.11 15.62
C ALA A 50 -0.47 -11.01 14.68
N LEU A 51 0.78 -10.59 14.90
CA LEU A 51 1.49 -9.66 14.00
C LEU A 51 1.62 -10.24 12.59
N ASN A 52 2.03 -11.51 12.46
CA ASN A 52 2.05 -12.22 11.18
C ASN A 52 0.67 -12.28 10.52
N GLY A 53 -0.39 -12.34 11.32
CA GLY A 53 -1.78 -12.22 10.86
C GLY A 53 -2.04 -10.90 10.14
N ILE A 54 -1.55 -9.77 10.65
CA ILE A 54 -1.69 -8.45 9.99
C ILE A 54 -0.92 -8.44 8.67
N HIS A 55 0.33 -8.88 8.63
CA HIS A 55 1.12 -8.95 7.40
C HIS A 55 0.41 -9.77 6.32
N LYS A 56 -0.25 -10.87 6.70
CA LYS A 56 -1.06 -11.66 5.79
C LYS A 56 -2.32 -10.92 5.31
N GLU A 57 -3.01 -10.19 6.20
CA GLU A 57 -4.18 -9.40 5.83
C GLU A 57 -3.83 -8.31 4.82
N MET A 58 -2.63 -7.70 4.93
CA MET A 58 -2.17 -6.65 4.02
C MET A 58 -2.10 -7.09 2.55
N VAL A 59 -2.07 -8.38 2.27
CA VAL A 59 -2.04 -8.95 0.92
C VAL A 59 -3.22 -9.87 0.63
N SER A 60 -4.17 -9.94 1.55
CA SER A 60 -5.37 -10.76 1.40
C SER A 60 -6.44 -10.01 0.62
N GLN A 61 -7.20 -10.75 -0.16
CA GLN A 61 -8.33 -10.18 -0.88
C GLN A 61 -9.51 -9.95 0.06
N GLU A 62 -10.05 -8.75 0.01
CA GLU A 62 -11.33 -8.42 0.64
C GLU A 62 -12.51 -8.99 -0.16
N SER A 63 -13.40 -9.68 0.55
CA SER A 63 -14.57 -10.32 -0.04
C SER A 63 -15.44 -9.33 -0.83
N GLY A 64 -15.79 -9.70 -2.03
CA GLY A 64 -16.72 -8.96 -2.89
C GLY A 64 -16.10 -7.86 -3.76
N TYR A 65 -14.80 -7.55 -3.61
CA TYR A 65 -14.14 -6.51 -4.39
C TYR A 65 -12.90 -7.05 -5.12
N GLN A 66 -13.04 -7.29 -6.40
CA GLN A 66 -12.05 -8.02 -7.21
C GLN A 66 -10.68 -7.39 -7.28
N CYS A 67 -10.56 -6.06 -7.33
CA CYS A 67 -9.26 -5.38 -7.45
C CYS A 67 -8.68 -4.95 -6.11
N LEU A 68 -9.33 -5.26 -4.98
CA LEU A 68 -8.84 -4.93 -3.65
C LEU A 68 -8.21 -6.16 -3.00
N GLY A 69 -7.05 -6.55 -3.47
CA GLY A 69 -6.20 -7.57 -2.87
C GLY A 69 -5.27 -6.96 -1.82
N GLY A 70 -5.82 -6.32 -0.79
CA GLY A 70 -5.05 -5.62 0.23
C GLY A 70 -4.30 -4.41 -0.31
N GLU A 71 -3.16 -4.08 0.27
CA GLU A 71 -2.31 -2.95 -0.16
C GLU A 71 -1.87 -3.01 -1.64
N PRO A 72 -1.54 -4.17 -2.23
CA PRO A 72 -1.26 -4.25 -3.66
C PRO A 72 -2.38 -3.72 -4.55
N GLY A 73 -3.65 -3.96 -4.17
CA GLY A 73 -4.81 -3.41 -4.86
C GLY A 73 -4.93 -1.90 -4.69
N PHE A 74 -4.58 -1.38 -3.50
CA PHE A 74 -4.56 0.06 -3.23
C PHE A 74 -3.45 0.77 -4.00
N MET A 75 -2.27 0.18 -4.11
CA MET A 75 -1.16 0.70 -4.92
C MET A 75 -1.59 0.88 -6.39
N MET A 76 -2.18 -0.15 -6.99
CA MET A 76 -2.70 -0.10 -8.35
C MET A 76 -3.77 0.98 -8.52
N SER A 77 -4.67 1.12 -7.55
CA SER A 77 -5.76 2.10 -7.59
C SER A 77 -5.23 3.52 -7.57
N ARG A 78 -4.29 3.82 -6.68
CA ARG A 78 -3.66 5.15 -6.57
C ARG A 78 -2.95 5.56 -7.86
N ASP A 79 -2.26 4.64 -8.52
CA ASP A 79 -1.60 4.94 -9.80
C ASP A 79 -2.61 5.11 -10.94
N ALA A 80 -3.71 4.35 -10.94
CA ALA A 80 -4.78 4.51 -11.93
C ALA A 80 -5.53 5.85 -11.77
N GLU A 81 -5.61 6.41 -10.56
CA GLU A 81 -6.20 7.73 -10.30
C GLU A 81 -5.32 8.89 -10.75
N ALA A 82 -4.03 8.67 -10.90
CA ALA A 82 -3.03 9.66 -11.28
C ALA A 82 -2.94 9.86 -12.81
N ASP A 83 -1.79 10.29 -13.29
CA ASP A 83 -1.55 10.62 -14.69
C ASP A 83 -0.49 9.74 -15.39
N ASP A 84 0.14 8.80 -14.70
CA ASP A 84 1.18 7.96 -15.29
C ASP A 84 0.68 6.60 -15.78
N MET A 85 -0.47 6.12 -15.26
CA MET A 85 -1.04 4.84 -15.68
C MET A 85 -2.32 5.03 -16.51
N ASN A 86 -2.21 4.78 -17.80
CA ASN A 86 -3.35 4.70 -18.71
C ASN A 86 -3.92 3.27 -18.71
N TRP A 87 -5.04 3.09 -18.01
CA TRP A 87 -5.73 1.81 -17.97
C TRP A 87 -6.87 1.80 -18.99
N GLN A 88 -6.64 1.19 -20.12
CA GLN A 88 -7.62 1.14 -21.21
C GLN A 88 -8.68 0.06 -20.94
N THR A 89 -9.68 0.43 -20.17
CA THR A 89 -10.78 -0.47 -19.79
C THR A 89 -12.14 0.23 -19.86
N ASN A 90 -13.15 -0.48 -20.32
CA ASN A 90 -14.55 -0.06 -20.30
C ASN A 90 -15.36 -0.71 -19.16
N THR A 91 -14.70 -1.41 -18.24
CA THR A 91 -15.35 -2.03 -17.10
C THR A 91 -15.71 -1.00 -16.03
N TRP A 92 -16.40 -1.42 -14.98
CA TRP A 92 -16.73 -0.61 -13.82
C TRP A 92 -15.50 0.06 -13.14
N MET A 93 -14.31 -0.51 -13.28
CA MET A 93 -13.05 0.05 -12.79
C MET A 93 -12.71 1.40 -13.41
N LYS A 94 -13.18 1.69 -14.62
CA LYS A 94 -13.05 3.00 -15.27
C LYS A 94 -13.64 4.12 -14.41
N ALA A 95 -14.87 3.96 -13.97
CA ALA A 95 -15.55 4.97 -13.17
C ALA A 95 -14.91 5.10 -11.77
N ALA A 96 -14.51 3.96 -11.19
CA ALA A 96 -13.96 3.90 -9.85
C ALA A 96 -12.61 4.63 -9.76
N TYR A 97 -11.68 4.34 -10.64
CA TYR A 97 -10.29 4.81 -10.52
C TYR A 97 -9.96 5.91 -11.51
N LEU A 98 -10.18 5.69 -12.78
CA LEU A 98 -9.82 6.66 -13.80
C LEU A 98 -10.68 7.93 -13.77
N GLY A 99 -11.89 7.83 -13.24
CA GLY A 99 -12.88 8.91 -13.20
C GLY A 99 -13.07 9.61 -11.87
N TRP A 100 -12.40 9.18 -10.79
CA TRP A 100 -12.53 9.73 -9.44
C TRP A 100 -13.95 9.68 -8.84
N GLN A 101 -14.80 8.79 -9.32
CA GLN A 101 -16.17 8.69 -8.80
C GLN A 101 -16.23 8.10 -7.40
N CYS A 102 -15.21 7.29 -7.01
CA CYS A 102 -15.08 6.79 -5.66
C CYS A 102 -14.76 7.89 -4.67
N ASN A 103 -13.86 8.79 -5.04
CA ASN A 103 -13.28 9.79 -4.15
C ASN A 103 -14.31 10.76 -3.58
N MET A 104 -15.32 11.11 -4.39
CA MET A 104 -16.32 12.13 -4.05
C MET A 104 -17.66 11.55 -3.58
N ASN A 105 -17.76 10.25 -3.40
CA ASN A 105 -19.02 9.60 -3.06
C ASN A 105 -18.92 8.86 -1.72
N GLU A 106 -19.53 9.43 -0.69
CA GLU A 106 -19.56 8.88 0.68
C GLU A 106 -20.20 7.49 0.78
N THR A 107 -21.07 7.11 -0.18
CA THR A 107 -21.74 5.80 -0.21
C THR A 107 -21.04 4.78 -1.10
N ASN A 108 -19.92 5.15 -1.73
CA ASN A 108 -19.21 4.26 -2.62
C ASN A 108 -18.49 3.15 -1.85
N GLY A 109 -18.73 1.89 -2.24
CA GLY A 109 -18.17 0.74 -1.55
C GLY A 109 -16.63 0.66 -1.63
N TYR A 110 -16.00 1.15 -2.72
CA TYR A 110 -14.53 1.20 -2.82
C TYR A 110 -13.94 2.22 -1.86
N ASN A 111 -14.51 3.43 -1.81
CA ASN A 111 -14.11 4.44 -0.85
C ASN A 111 -14.17 3.88 0.58
N TYR A 112 -15.31 3.27 0.93
CA TYR A 112 -15.47 2.64 2.25
C TYR A 112 -14.42 1.56 2.53
N LYS A 113 -14.06 0.73 1.54
CA LYS A 113 -13.09 -0.36 1.74
C LYS A 113 -11.69 0.14 2.06
N PHE A 114 -11.21 1.20 1.42
CA PHE A 114 -9.92 1.81 1.79
C PHE A 114 -9.94 2.27 3.26
N TRP A 115 -11.00 2.96 3.67
CA TRP A 115 -11.17 3.39 5.06
C TRP A 115 -11.18 2.21 6.02
N GLN A 116 -12.05 1.24 5.77
CA GLN A 116 -12.26 0.07 6.60
C GLN A 116 -10.99 -0.74 6.79
N ILE A 117 -10.28 -1.06 5.72
CA ILE A 117 -9.12 -1.95 5.75
C ILE A 117 -7.96 -1.32 6.53
N TYR A 118 -7.66 -0.05 6.27
CA TYR A 118 -6.60 0.63 7.04
C TYR A 118 -6.96 0.73 8.53
N TYR A 119 -8.20 1.06 8.88
CA TYR A 119 -8.61 1.08 10.29
C TYR A 119 -8.65 -0.31 10.93
N GLN A 120 -8.87 -1.37 10.16
CA GLN A 120 -8.74 -2.73 10.63
C GLN A 120 -7.29 -3.07 11.01
N TRP A 121 -6.32 -2.69 10.19
CA TRP A 121 -4.91 -2.89 10.52
C TRP A 121 -4.49 -2.07 11.75
N ILE A 122 -4.98 -0.84 11.87
CA ILE A 122 -4.79 0.00 13.08
C ILE A 122 -5.37 -0.68 14.31
N LEU A 123 -6.60 -1.20 14.23
CA LEU A 123 -7.24 -1.90 15.33
C LEU A 123 -6.43 -3.11 15.77
N ASN A 124 -5.98 -3.92 14.82
CA ASN A 124 -5.20 -5.12 15.11
C ASN A 124 -3.81 -4.78 15.69
N ALA A 125 -3.15 -3.73 15.17
CA ALA A 125 -1.91 -3.22 15.75
C ALA A 125 -2.12 -2.72 17.19
N ASN A 126 -3.19 -1.98 17.46
CA ASN A 126 -3.53 -1.50 18.81
C ASN A 126 -3.83 -2.65 19.78
N LYS A 127 -4.45 -3.75 19.31
CA LYS A 127 -4.64 -4.97 20.15
C LYS A 127 -3.31 -5.61 20.51
N ILE A 128 -2.37 -5.69 19.58
CA ILE A 128 -1.02 -6.20 19.86
C ILE A 128 -0.30 -5.31 20.88
N LEU A 129 -0.35 -3.98 20.67
CA LEU A 129 0.27 -3.02 21.60
C LEU A 129 -0.31 -3.12 23.01
N ALA A 130 -1.63 -3.26 23.14
CA ALA A 130 -2.28 -3.49 24.44
C ALA A 130 -1.88 -4.85 25.05
N GLY A 131 -1.82 -5.91 24.25
CA GLY A 131 -1.40 -7.23 24.70
C GLY A 131 0.03 -7.27 25.24
N LEU A 132 0.94 -6.45 24.69
CA LEU A 132 2.31 -6.32 25.18
C LEU A 132 2.41 -5.74 26.61
N GLU A 133 1.39 -5.00 27.05
CA GLU A 133 1.32 -4.48 28.43
C GLU A 133 0.94 -5.56 29.45
N GLU A 134 0.38 -6.68 29.00
CA GLU A 134 -0.18 -7.75 29.85
C GLU A 134 0.70 -8.99 29.91
N VAL A 135 1.60 -9.22 28.93
CA VAL A 135 2.41 -10.44 28.84
C VAL A 135 3.71 -10.36 29.61
N GLU A 136 4.23 -11.52 30.07
CA GLU A 136 5.56 -11.63 30.62
C GLU A 136 6.63 -11.44 29.54
N ILE A 137 7.58 -10.56 29.77
CA ILE A 137 8.71 -10.31 28.86
C ILE A 137 9.75 -11.42 29.02
N THR A 138 9.61 -12.47 28.22
CA THR A 138 10.56 -13.59 28.16
C THR A 138 11.75 -13.33 27.26
N SER A 139 11.62 -12.40 26.30
CA SER A 139 12.68 -11.93 25.41
C SER A 139 12.48 -10.46 25.11
N GLN A 140 13.43 -9.61 25.49
CA GLN A 140 13.37 -8.18 25.21
C GLN A 140 13.46 -7.89 23.72
N GLU A 141 14.31 -8.62 22.99
CA GLU A 141 14.45 -8.48 21.53
C GLU A 141 13.15 -8.77 20.81
N LEU A 142 12.45 -9.87 21.17
CA LEU A 142 11.15 -10.20 20.57
C LEU A 142 10.06 -9.18 20.95
N PHE A 143 10.05 -8.71 22.20
CA PHE A 143 9.15 -7.66 22.65
C PHE A 143 9.34 -6.38 21.83
N ASP A 144 10.59 -5.92 21.69
CA ASP A 144 10.95 -4.71 20.97
C ASP A 144 10.61 -4.85 19.47
N GLN A 145 10.85 -6.03 18.88
CA GLN A 145 10.47 -6.31 17.50
C GLN A 145 8.96 -6.21 17.32
N ILE A 146 8.17 -6.92 18.13
CA ILE A 146 6.70 -6.92 18.00
C ILE A 146 6.15 -5.50 18.16
N LYS A 147 6.63 -4.76 19.16
CA LYS A 147 6.20 -3.39 19.44
C LYS A 147 6.57 -2.46 18.30
N GLY A 148 7.81 -2.50 17.85
CA GLY A 148 8.31 -1.67 16.75
C GLY A 148 7.56 -1.91 15.45
N GLU A 149 7.31 -3.17 15.10
CA GLU A 149 6.52 -3.50 13.88
C GLU A 149 5.06 -3.07 14.00
N ALA A 150 4.42 -3.27 15.16
CA ALA A 150 3.03 -2.83 15.37
C ALA A 150 2.90 -1.31 15.27
N LEU A 151 3.87 -0.55 15.77
CA LEU A 151 3.94 0.91 15.63
C LEU A 151 4.14 1.32 14.16
N CYS A 152 5.01 0.63 13.40
CA CYS A 152 5.16 0.86 11.96
C CYS A 152 3.86 0.64 11.20
N ILE A 153 3.12 -0.44 11.49
CA ILE A 153 1.83 -0.74 10.85
C ILE A 153 0.81 0.36 11.16
N ARG A 154 0.71 0.76 12.45
CA ARG A 154 -0.21 1.82 12.88
C ARG A 154 0.10 3.16 12.20
N ALA A 155 1.35 3.55 12.19
CA ALA A 155 1.83 4.76 11.53
C ALA A 155 1.55 4.73 10.03
N TRP A 156 1.89 3.64 9.35
CA TRP A 156 1.71 3.51 7.91
C TRP A 156 0.24 3.54 7.48
N ALA A 157 -0.64 2.86 8.24
CA ALA A 157 -2.06 2.86 7.94
C ALA A 157 -2.67 4.27 8.13
N HIS A 158 -2.35 4.98 9.22
CA HIS A 158 -2.77 6.37 9.42
C HIS A 158 -2.17 7.32 8.36
N PHE A 159 -0.92 7.09 7.96
CA PHE A 159 -0.26 7.88 6.92
C PHE A 159 -0.97 7.74 5.56
N ASN A 160 -1.41 6.55 5.19
CA ASN A 160 -2.21 6.36 3.97
C ASN A 160 -3.59 7.02 4.09
N LEU A 161 -4.26 6.85 5.24
CA LEU A 161 -5.57 7.48 5.49
C LEU A 161 -5.52 9.00 5.41
N VAL A 162 -4.55 9.65 6.07
CA VAL A 162 -4.47 11.12 6.06
C VAL A 162 -4.17 11.65 4.66
N GLN A 163 -3.36 10.95 3.87
CA GLN A 163 -3.09 11.34 2.49
C GLN A 163 -4.32 11.21 1.58
N LEU A 164 -5.23 10.26 1.82
CA LEU A 164 -6.45 10.10 1.05
C LEU A 164 -7.56 11.04 1.53
N TYR A 165 -7.85 11.04 2.82
CA TYR A 165 -9.07 11.64 3.40
C TYR A 165 -8.87 13.03 4.00
N ALA A 166 -7.69 13.62 3.91
CA ALA A 166 -7.42 14.98 4.37
C ALA A 166 -6.75 15.82 3.29
N LYS A 167 -6.74 17.13 3.49
CA LYS A 167 -5.91 18.03 2.69
C LYS A 167 -4.43 17.71 2.90
N ARG A 168 -3.61 18.01 1.89
CA ARG A 168 -2.17 17.82 2.00
C ARG A 168 -1.56 18.59 3.18
N TYR A 169 -0.46 18.10 3.71
CA TYR A 169 0.38 18.86 4.62
C TYR A 169 1.08 20.01 3.87
N GLU A 170 1.20 21.16 4.49
CA GLU A 170 1.87 22.34 3.94
C GLU A 170 2.97 22.82 4.88
N ALA A 171 4.22 22.64 4.48
CA ALA A 171 5.35 23.11 5.30
C ALA A 171 5.24 24.60 5.60
N GLY A 172 5.50 24.97 6.86
CA GLY A 172 5.42 26.35 7.33
C GLY A 172 4.00 26.90 7.54
N LYS A 173 2.99 26.02 7.51
CA LYS A 173 1.60 26.32 7.91
C LYS A 173 1.28 25.58 9.21
N ASP A 174 0.23 26.04 9.90
CA ASP A 174 -0.21 25.42 11.16
C ASP A 174 -0.95 24.09 10.97
N ASN A 175 -1.33 23.74 9.72
CA ASN A 175 -2.01 22.50 9.33
C ASN A 175 -3.19 22.11 10.24
N THR A 176 -3.98 23.10 10.65
CA THR A 176 -5.13 22.94 11.56
C THR A 176 -6.41 22.40 10.90
N GLN A 177 -6.38 22.20 9.57
CA GLN A 177 -7.51 21.61 8.84
C GLN A 177 -7.75 20.16 9.30
N ASP A 178 -9.02 19.73 9.16
CA ASP A 178 -9.43 18.38 9.53
C ASP A 178 -8.57 17.30 8.84
N GLY A 179 -7.96 16.45 9.65
CA GLY A 179 -7.25 15.25 9.26
C GLY A 179 -8.17 14.02 9.30
N ILE A 180 -7.81 13.06 10.12
CA ILE A 180 -8.56 11.81 10.35
C ILE A 180 -8.58 11.50 11.86
N PRO A 181 -9.50 10.67 12.37
CA PRO A 181 -9.38 10.13 13.73
C PRO A 181 -8.13 9.30 13.89
N TYR A 182 -7.17 9.74 14.71
CA TYR A 182 -5.97 8.95 15.01
C TYR A 182 -6.26 8.00 16.17
N ARG A 183 -6.37 6.70 15.88
CA ARG A 183 -6.74 5.66 16.85
C ARG A 183 -5.50 5.06 17.52
N GLU A 184 -5.34 5.32 18.82
CA GLU A 184 -4.22 4.81 19.63
C GLU A 184 -4.64 3.61 20.49
N LYS A 185 -5.93 3.29 20.55
CA LYS A 185 -6.47 2.21 21.39
C LYS A 185 -7.43 1.32 20.61
N ALA A 186 -7.53 0.07 21.02
CA ALA A 186 -8.45 -0.92 20.47
C ALA A 186 -9.86 -0.80 21.10
N VAL A 187 -10.45 0.40 21.08
CA VAL A 187 -11.77 0.68 21.66
C VAL A 187 -12.74 1.22 20.62
N ALA A 188 -14.01 0.84 20.75
CA ALA A 188 -15.10 1.29 19.89
C ALA A 188 -15.75 2.56 20.46
N GLU A 189 -15.04 3.67 20.44
CA GLU A 189 -15.53 4.96 20.93
C GLU A 189 -15.64 5.95 19.76
N GLU A 190 -16.63 6.84 19.82
CA GLU A 190 -16.71 7.97 18.89
C GLU A 190 -15.51 8.89 19.09
N GLN A 191 -14.92 9.33 18.01
CA GLN A 191 -13.74 10.21 18.03
C GLN A 191 -13.82 11.24 16.92
N ALA A 192 -13.60 12.51 17.27
CA ALA A 192 -13.45 13.56 16.30
C ALA A 192 -12.20 13.40 15.44
N ARG A 193 -12.18 14.02 14.30
CA ARG A 193 -10.98 14.10 13.47
C ARG A 193 -9.92 14.92 14.20
N ASN A 194 -8.70 14.40 14.22
CA ASN A 194 -7.53 15.18 14.61
C ASN A 194 -7.19 16.19 13.49
N SER A 195 -6.50 17.25 13.80
CA SER A 195 -5.95 18.12 12.75
C SER A 195 -4.89 17.38 11.92
N VAL A 196 -4.63 17.84 10.71
CA VAL A 196 -3.54 17.28 9.88
C VAL A 196 -2.21 17.34 10.63
N GLU A 197 -1.90 18.46 11.31
CA GLU A 197 -0.69 18.60 12.14
C GLU A 197 -0.60 17.50 13.20
N ASP A 198 -1.67 17.32 13.98
CA ASP A 198 -1.69 16.35 15.08
C ASP A 198 -1.57 14.91 14.56
N VAL A 199 -2.20 14.57 13.42
CA VAL A 199 -2.07 13.26 12.78
C VAL A 199 -0.61 12.99 12.39
N TYR A 200 0.06 13.94 11.72
CA TYR A 200 1.46 13.76 11.33
C TYR A 200 2.41 13.73 12.54
N ALA A 201 2.14 14.52 13.57
CA ALA A 201 2.92 14.46 14.82
C ALA A 201 2.84 13.08 15.48
N LYS A 202 1.63 12.50 15.55
CA LYS A 202 1.43 11.14 16.10
C LYS A 202 2.04 10.05 15.23
N ILE A 203 1.98 10.17 13.91
CA ILE A 203 2.68 9.27 12.98
C ILE A 203 4.18 9.29 13.24
N ASN A 204 4.77 10.49 13.36
CA ASN A 204 6.20 10.64 13.64
C ASN A 204 6.57 10.04 15.00
N ASN A 205 5.76 10.25 16.05
CA ASN A 205 6.00 9.64 17.37
C ASN A 205 6.03 8.12 17.30
N ASP A 206 5.10 7.50 16.59
CA ASP A 206 5.07 6.05 16.40
C ASP A 206 6.32 5.56 15.66
N LEU A 207 6.74 6.27 14.61
CA LEU A 207 7.90 5.91 13.81
C LEU A 207 9.23 6.14 14.56
N ASP A 208 9.34 7.22 15.33
CA ASP A 208 10.52 7.49 16.14
C ASP A 208 10.73 6.39 17.19
N GLU A 209 9.65 5.98 17.88
CA GLU A 209 9.69 4.86 18.82
C GLU A 209 10.02 3.54 18.10
N ALA A 210 9.41 3.27 16.95
CA ALA A 210 9.67 2.07 16.15
C ALA A 210 11.15 2.00 15.71
N CYS A 211 11.73 3.11 15.25
CA CYS A 211 13.14 3.18 14.84
C CYS A 211 14.09 2.87 16.01
N ILE A 212 13.73 3.29 17.22
CA ILE A 212 14.53 2.99 18.44
C ILE A 212 14.41 1.51 18.79
N LEU A 213 13.19 0.98 18.83
CA LEU A 213 12.92 -0.40 19.21
C LEU A 213 13.54 -1.41 18.25
N LEU A 214 13.46 -1.14 16.93
CA LEU A 214 14.01 -2.02 15.90
C LEU A 214 15.51 -1.86 15.70
N SER A 215 16.16 -0.90 16.38
CA SER A 215 17.58 -0.64 16.19
C SER A 215 18.46 -1.82 16.62
N GLY A 216 19.24 -2.33 15.67
CA GLY A 216 20.15 -3.47 15.87
C GLY A 216 19.46 -4.83 15.90
N ILE A 217 18.13 -4.90 15.83
CA ILE A 217 17.39 -6.17 15.73
C ILE A 217 17.55 -6.74 14.32
N LYS A 218 17.96 -7.99 14.26
CA LYS A 218 18.14 -8.69 13.00
C LYS A 218 16.82 -9.32 12.53
N VAL A 219 16.09 -8.60 11.69
CA VAL A 219 14.92 -9.12 10.98
C VAL A 219 15.36 -9.72 9.66
N ASN A 220 15.19 -11.03 9.47
CA ASN A 220 15.68 -11.74 8.29
C ASN A 220 14.67 -11.79 7.15
N ASP A 221 13.39 -11.68 7.47
CA ASP A 221 12.31 -11.84 6.50
C ASP A 221 11.88 -10.49 5.94
N VAL A 222 11.90 -10.37 4.61
CA VAL A 222 11.53 -9.12 3.90
C VAL A 222 10.05 -8.75 4.04
N ASN A 223 9.22 -9.63 4.58
CA ASN A 223 7.81 -9.37 4.87
C ASN A 223 7.57 -8.79 6.28
N HIS A 224 8.62 -8.45 7.00
CA HIS A 224 8.58 -7.80 8.31
C HIS A 224 9.23 -6.42 8.27
N TYR A 225 8.81 -5.54 9.19
CA TYR A 225 9.46 -4.23 9.34
C TYR A 225 10.79 -4.39 10.09
N SER A 226 11.86 -4.06 9.41
CA SER A 226 13.21 -3.94 9.99
C SER A 226 13.56 -2.48 10.26
N GLU A 227 14.70 -2.25 10.95
CA GLU A 227 15.20 -0.89 11.18
C GLU A 227 15.32 -0.08 9.88
N MET A 228 15.86 -0.69 8.79
CA MET A 228 15.98 0.00 7.50
C MET A 228 14.63 0.41 6.92
N VAL A 229 13.60 -0.42 7.11
CA VAL A 229 12.23 -0.16 6.62
C VAL A 229 11.55 0.93 7.44
N ALA A 230 11.71 0.91 8.77
CA ALA A 230 11.20 1.95 9.66
C ALA A 230 11.77 3.33 9.28
N TRP A 231 13.10 3.45 9.09
CA TRP A 231 13.72 4.69 8.61
C TRP A 231 13.26 5.08 7.21
N GLY A 232 13.03 4.11 6.32
CA GLY A 232 12.47 4.36 4.99
C GLY A 232 11.05 4.92 5.06
N LEU A 233 10.22 4.42 5.97
CA LEU A 233 8.87 4.92 6.20
C LEU A 233 8.90 6.34 6.79
N THR A 234 9.78 6.59 7.76
CA THR A 234 10.01 7.95 8.31
C THR A 234 10.44 8.93 7.21
N ALA A 235 11.29 8.48 6.27
CA ALA A 235 11.69 9.29 5.12
C ALA A 235 10.52 9.61 4.18
N ARG A 236 9.60 8.67 3.92
CA ARG A 236 8.36 8.93 3.15
C ARG A 236 7.49 9.99 3.82
N VAL A 237 7.31 9.89 5.14
CA VAL A 237 6.51 10.85 5.92
C VAL A 237 7.15 12.24 5.86
N ALA A 238 8.44 12.35 6.15
CA ALA A 238 9.17 13.61 6.10
C ALA A 238 9.13 14.25 4.69
N LEU A 239 9.29 13.45 3.62
CA LEU A 239 9.17 13.92 2.23
C LEU A 239 7.77 14.47 1.94
N THR A 240 6.72 13.82 2.45
CA THR A 240 5.33 14.25 2.30
C THR A 240 5.04 15.53 3.07
N MET A 241 5.62 15.71 4.25
CA MET A 241 5.58 16.93 5.05
C MET A 241 6.43 18.07 4.46
N GLN A 242 7.18 17.81 3.40
CA GLN A 242 8.13 18.75 2.79
C GLN A 242 9.28 19.11 3.75
N ASP A 243 9.53 18.28 4.75
CA ASP A 243 10.73 18.39 5.60
C ASP A 243 11.90 17.71 4.88
N TYR A 244 12.39 18.40 3.87
CA TYR A 244 13.39 17.86 2.95
C TYR A 244 14.74 17.56 3.61
N ASN A 245 15.12 18.34 4.64
CA ASN A 245 16.36 18.06 5.37
C ASN A 245 16.31 16.72 6.10
N ASN A 246 15.25 16.47 6.86
CA ASN A 246 15.07 15.23 7.59
C ASN A 246 14.77 14.06 6.64
N ALA A 247 13.99 14.28 5.58
CA ALA A 247 13.75 13.25 4.56
C ALA A 247 15.06 12.73 3.94
N ALA A 248 16.00 13.62 3.63
CA ALA A 248 17.31 13.25 3.10
C ALA A 248 18.14 12.44 4.12
N VAL A 249 18.11 12.84 5.39
CA VAL A 249 18.83 12.14 6.48
C VAL A 249 18.26 10.74 6.69
N TYR A 250 16.94 10.62 6.80
CA TYR A 250 16.27 9.34 7.08
C TYR A 250 16.40 8.37 5.90
N ALA A 251 16.23 8.85 4.66
CA ALA A 251 16.46 8.04 3.47
C ALA A 251 17.92 7.56 3.38
N GLY A 252 18.89 8.44 3.68
CA GLY A 252 20.32 8.07 3.74
C GLY A 252 20.61 7.01 4.78
N LYS A 253 19.98 7.08 5.95
CA LYS A 253 20.11 6.08 7.01
C LYS A 253 19.50 4.74 6.57
N SER A 254 18.31 4.76 5.98
CA SER A 254 17.67 3.58 5.41
C SER A 254 18.55 2.91 4.34
N ILE A 255 19.13 3.69 3.41
CA ILE A 255 20.06 3.20 2.39
C ILE A 255 21.28 2.54 3.05
N SER A 256 21.92 3.21 4.02
CA SER A 256 23.14 2.70 4.67
C SER A 256 22.88 1.37 5.37
N LEU A 257 21.74 1.24 6.07
CA LEU A 257 21.35 -0.01 6.72
C LEU A 257 21.06 -1.12 5.69
N ALA A 258 20.33 -0.77 4.62
CA ALA A 258 20.01 -1.71 3.56
C ALA A 258 21.28 -2.25 2.87
N GLU A 259 22.22 -1.37 2.49
CA GLU A 259 23.48 -1.77 1.86
C GLU A 259 24.34 -2.60 2.82
N ALA A 260 24.39 -2.26 4.10
CA ALA A 260 25.07 -3.05 5.13
C ALA A 260 24.40 -4.43 5.32
N GLY A 261 23.09 -4.54 5.13
CA GLY A 261 22.33 -5.79 5.12
C GLY A 261 22.44 -6.58 3.83
N GLY A 262 23.21 -6.10 2.83
CA GLY A 262 23.45 -6.79 1.57
C GLY A 262 22.42 -6.48 0.47
N HIS A 263 21.53 -5.49 0.68
CA HIS A 263 20.64 -4.99 -0.38
C HIS A 263 21.45 -4.22 -1.42
N GLN A 264 21.00 -4.29 -2.67
CA GLN A 264 21.68 -3.67 -3.81
C GLN A 264 20.66 -3.19 -4.83
N LEU A 265 20.96 -2.11 -5.53
CA LEU A 265 20.18 -1.66 -6.67
C LEU A 265 20.26 -2.70 -7.80
N MET A 266 19.13 -2.96 -8.46
CA MET A 266 19.10 -3.76 -9.67
C MET A 266 19.97 -3.13 -10.76
N THR A 267 20.63 -3.96 -11.55
CA THR A 267 21.47 -3.52 -12.67
C THR A 267 21.29 -4.45 -13.86
N GLY A 268 21.51 -3.93 -15.07
CA GLY A 268 21.51 -4.73 -16.29
C GLY A 268 20.25 -5.58 -16.46
N SER A 269 20.43 -6.89 -16.63
CA SER A 269 19.33 -7.83 -16.87
C SER A 269 18.37 -8.00 -15.69
N GLN A 270 18.79 -7.66 -14.46
CA GLN A 270 17.91 -7.74 -13.29
C GLN A 270 16.71 -6.80 -13.42
N LEU A 271 16.82 -5.68 -14.15
CA LEU A 271 15.71 -4.78 -14.42
C LEU A 271 14.56 -5.46 -15.16
N ASN A 272 14.83 -6.54 -15.89
CA ASN A 272 13.83 -7.30 -16.65
C ASN A 272 13.36 -8.57 -15.91
N CYS A 273 13.52 -8.66 -14.57
CA CYS A 273 13.09 -9.82 -13.79
C CYS A 273 11.56 -10.03 -13.76
N GLY A 274 10.76 -9.02 -14.17
CA GLY A 274 9.30 -9.09 -14.17
C GLY A 274 8.66 -8.94 -12.79
N PHE A 275 9.45 -8.74 -11.76
CA PHE A 275 9.08 -8.46 -10.37
C PHE A 275 8.37 -9.59 -9.61
N ALA A 276 7.82 -10.62 -10.25
CA ALA A 276 7.06 -11.68 -9.55
C ALA A 276 7.90 -12.50 -8.56
N ASN A 277 9.22 -12.48 -8.70
CA ASN A 277 10.17 -13.11 -7.78
C ASN A 277 11.23 -12.10 -7.33
N ILE A 278 10.84 -10.83 -7.13
CA ILE A 278 11.80 -9.75 -6.86
C ILE A 278 12.64 -9.99 -5.61
N THR A 279 12.11 -10.71 -4.62
CA THR A 279 12.80 -11.03 -3.37
C THR A 279 13.90 -12.06 -3.55
N THR A 280 13.78 -12.93 -4.54
CA THR A 280 14.76 -13.99 -4.84
C THR A 280 15.66 -13.65 -6.02
N ASP A 281 15.13 -13.02 -7.07
CA ASP A 281 15.85 -12.68 -8.30
C ASP A 281 16.74 -11.46 -8.14
N THR A 282 16.49 -10.64 -7.13
CA THR A 282 17.21 -9.39 -6.87
C THR A 282 17.54 -9.21 -5.38
N LYS A 283 18.27 -8.14 -5.07
CA LYS A 283 18.54 -7.71 -3.70
C LYS A 283 17.94 -6.32 -3.41
N GLU A 284 17.01 -5.85 -4.25
CA GLU A 284 16.51 -4.47 -4.15
C GLU A 284 15.29 -4.33 -3.24
N ALA A 285 14.47 -5.38 -3.07
CA ALA A 285 13.32 -5.34 -2.19
C ALA A 285 13.76 -5.27 -0.72
N MET A 286 13.30 -4.22 -0.02
CA MET A 286 13.55 -4.00 1.41
C MET A 286 12.38 -4.47 2.27
N TYR A 287 11.15 -4.27 1.77
CA TYR A 287 9.91 -4.76 2.37
C TYR A 287 8.98 -5.22 1.26
N ALA A 288 8.51 -6.45 1.34
CA ALA A 288 7.69 -7.06 0.30
C ALA A 288 6.73 -8.10 0.89
N ALA A 289 5.56 -8.18 0.28
CA ALA A 289 4.70 -9.33 0.47
C ALA A 289 5.22 -10.49 -0.37
N MET A 290 5.54 -11.60 0.27
CA MET A 290 5.92 -12.84 -0.40
C MET A 290 4.68 -13.74 -0.52
N THR A 291 4.39 -14.20 -1.72
CA THR A 291 3.30 -15.16 -1.92
C THR A 291 3.87 -16.57 -2.05
N PRO A 292 3.58 -17.48 -1.10
CA PRO A 292 4.04 -18.87 -1.19
C PRO A 292 3.50 -19.57 -2.44
N ASP A 293 4.28 -20.49 -3.01
CA ASP A 293 3.94 -21.20 -4.26
C ASP A 293 2.68 -22.07 -4.15
N ASP A 294 2.30 -22.48 -2.94
CA ASP A 294 1.09 -23.27 -2.65
C ASP A 294 -0.19 -22.43 -2.53
N LYS A 295 -0.08 -21.11 -2.61
CA LYS A 295 -1.22 -20.18 -2.49
C LYS A 295 -1.58 -19.61 -3.86
N THR A 296 -2.51 -20.25 -4.54
CA THR A 296 -3.11 -19.72 -5.77
C THR A 296 -4.08 -18.60 -5.42
N VAL A 297 -3.64 -17.34 -5.51
CA VAL A 297 -4.55 -16.19 -5.43
C VAL A 297 -5.12 -15.91 -6.83
N TYR A 298 -6.04 -16.78 -7.23
CA TYR A 298 -6.65 -16.74 -8.55
C TYR A 298 -7.44 -15.44 -8.75
N PHE A 299 -7.27 -14.74 -9.86
CA PHE A 299 -8.00 -13.57 -10.35
C PHE A 299 -7.95 -12.27 -9.50
N TYR A 300 -7.41 -12.27 -8.29
CA TYR A 300 -7.49 -11.13 -7.36
C TYR A 300 -6.14 -10.62 -6.90
N SER A 301 -5.06 -11.28 -7.28
CA SER A 301 -3.70 -10.84 -6.96
C SER A 301 -3.30 -9.60 -7.76
N TYR A 302 -2.27 -8.92 -7.29
CA TYR A 302 -1.65 -7.82 -8.01
C TYR A 302 -1.32 -8.21 -9.47
N TYR A 303 -0.70 -9.38 -9.69
CA TYR A 303 -0.32 -9.86 -11.03
C TYR A 303 -1.50 -10.23 -11.91
N ALA A 304 -2.65 -10.58 -11.34
CA ALA A 304 -3.87 -10.82 -12.10
C ALA A 304 -4.42 -9.55 -12.77
N TYR A 305 -3.98 -8.38 -12.30
CA TYR A 305 -4.34 -7.07 -12.85
C TYR A 305 -3.16 -6.35 -13.51
N MET A 306 -1.97 -6.44 -12.93
CA MET A 306 -0.82 -5.63 -13.35
C MET A 306 0.13 -6.34 -14.31
N SER A 307 0.19 -7.68 -14.33
CA SER A 307 1.04 -8.35 -15.31
C SER A 307 0.54 -8.15 -16.75
N TRP A 308 1.43 -8.36 -17.71
CA TRP A 308 1.04 -8.31 -19.13
C TRP A 308 0.67 -9.68 -19.72
N ASN A 309 0.99 -10.78 -19.03
CA ASN A 309 0.95 -12.14 -19.58
C ASN A 309 -0.07 -13.07 -18.91
N PHE A 310 -0.64 -12.74 -17.75
CA PHE A 310 -1.61 -13.61 -17.09
C PHE A 310 -2.94 -13.68 -17.86
N ASN A 311 -3.56 -14.87 -17.91
CA ASN A 311 -4.78 -15.13 -18.67
C ASN A 311 -6.04 -14.69 -17.87
N SER A 312 -6.20 -13.41 -17.61
CA SER A 312 -7.43 -12.83 -17.06
C SER A 312 -8.07 -11.84 -18.04
N SER A 313 -9.35 -11.56 -17.86
CA SER A 313 -10.05 -10.52 -18.66
C SER A 313 -9.47 -9.13 -18.37
N ALA A 314 -9.04 -8.86 -17.12
CA ALA A 314 -8.40 -7.61 -16.71
C ALA A 314 -7.08 -7.35 -17.44
N ILE A 315 -6.37 -8.40 -17.84
CA ILE A 315 -5.14 -8.33 -18.62
C ILE A 315 -5.44 -8.33 -20.13
N ARG A 316 -6.25 -9.29 -20.59
CA ARG A 316 -6.53 -9.44 -22.02
C ARG A 316 -7.26 -8.25 -22.65
N GLN A 317 -8.11 -7.57 -21.89
CA GLN A 317 -8.96 -6.48 -22.37
C GLN A 317 -8.66 -5.12 -21.72
N GLY A 318 -7.96 -5.14 -20.57
CA GLY A 318 -7.65 -3.95 -19.78
C GLY A 318 -6.16 -3.65 -19.77
N VAL A 319 -5.61 -3.29 -20.91
CA VAL A 319 -4.18 -3.01 -21.05
C VAL A 319 -3.79 -1.79 -20.22
N LYS A 320 -2.68 -1.90 -19.50
CA LYS A 320 -2.06 -0.77 -18.78
C LYS A 320 -0.88 -0.27 -19.58
N CYS A 321 -0.89 1.03 -19.87
CA CYS A 321 0.18 1.70 -20.59
C CYS A 321 0.75 2.82 -19.73
N ILE A 322 2.03 3.10 -19.90
CA ILE A 322 2.60 4.32 -19.32
C ILE A 322 2.11 5.55 -20.08
N ASN A 323 2.03 6.67 -19.38
CA ASN A 323 1.87 7.98 -20.01
C ASN A 323 3.06 8.23 -20.95
N VAL A 324 2.78 8.56 -22.21
CA VAL A 324 3.83 8.83 -23.22
C VAL A 324 4.78 9.93 -22.76
N ASP A 325 4.26 10.98 -22.13
CA ASP A 325 5.09 12.09 -21.64
C ASP A 325 6.08 11.64 -20.56
N ALA A 326 5.69 10.67 -19.73
CA ALA A 326 6.61 10.06 -18.75
C ALA A 326 7.63 9.15 -19.44
N TYR A 327 7.21 8.33 -20.39
CA TYR A 327 8.09 7.43 -21.14
C TYR A 327 9.18 8.20 -21.90
N GLU A 328 8.83 9.32 -22.55
CA GLU A 328 9.75 10.12 -23.36
C GLU A 328 10.74 10.96 -22.51
N THR A 329 10.60 10.98 -21.18
CA THR A 329 11.63 11.56 -20.29
C THR A 329 12.90 10.70 -20.22
N MET A 330 12.79 9.41 -20.54
CA MET A 330 13.93 8.46 -20.56
C MET A 330 14.82 8.69 -21.77
N SER A 331 16.14 8.64 -21.55
CA SER A 331 17.10 8.57 -22.64
C SER A 331 16.91 7.27 -23.46
N GLU A 332 17.43 7.25 -24.70
CA GLU A 332 17.36 6.04 -25.53
C GLU A 332 18.19 4.87 -24.96
N THR A 333 19.14 5.15 -24.07
CA THR A 333 20.01 4.16 -23.42
C THR A 333 19.48 3.70 -22.05
N ASP A 334 18.37 4.29 -21.57
CA ASP A 334 17.75 3.89 -20.31
C ASP A 334 17.15 2.48 -20.44
N LEU A 335 17.68 1.53 -19.68
CA LEU A 335 17.28 0.13 -19.71
C LEU A 335 15.81 -0.08 -19.32
N ARG A 336 15.21 0.86 -18.54
CA ARG A 336 13.81 0.81 -18.16
C ARG A 336 12.85 1.01 -19.33
N ARG A 337 13.31 1.54 -20.49
CA ARG A 337 12.49 1.60 -21.70
C ARG A 337 11.93 0.21 -22.07
N ALA A 338 12.65 -0.86 -21.74
CA ALA A 338 12.20 -2.24 -21.95
C ALA A 338 11.01 -2.65 -21.05
N TRP A 339 10.66 -1.84 -20.05
CA TRP A 339 9.47 -2.06 -19.22
C TRP A 339 8.16 -1.74 -19.92
N TRP A 340 8.22 -1.20 -21.12
CA TRP A 340 7.06 -0.92 -21.95
C TRP A 340 7.33 -1.27 -23.41
N ASP A 341 6.26 -1.53 -24.16
CA ASP A 341 6.29 -1.75 -25.60
C ASP A 341 5.82 -0.48 -26.32
N PRO A 342 6.75 0.38 -26.82
CA PRO A 342 6.36 1.66 -27.41
C PRO A 342 5.56 1.52 -28.70
N THR A 343 5.62 0.38 -29.38
CA THR A 343 4.95 0.14 -30.65
C THR A 343 3.60 -0.58 -30.50
N GLY A 344 3.41 -1.33 -29.42
CA GLY A 344 2.28 -2.23 -29.24
C GLY A 344 2.37 -3.50 -30.11
N GLU A 345 3.53 -3.80 -30.70
CA GLU A 345 3.70 -4.93 -31.60
C GLU A 345 4.38 -6.14 -30.95
N ALA A 346 4.93 -5.96 -29.75
CA ALA A 346 5.59 -7.04 -29.04
C ALA A 346 4.66 -8.26 -28.86
N SER A 347 5.27 -9.45 -28.82
CA SER A 347 4.54 -10.71 -28.70
C SER A 347 3.69 -10.76 -27.43
N VAL A 348 2.49 -11.33 -27.56
CA VAL A 348 1.56 -11.61 -26.45
C VAL A 348 1.24 -13.10 -26.43
N PRO A 349 0.75 -13.66 -25.30
CA PRO A 349 0.54 -15.11 -25.18
C PRO A 349 -0.46 -15.70 -26.20
N SER A 350 -1.43 -14.93 -26.66
CA SER A 350 -2.37 -15.34 -27.71
C SER A 350 -3.04 -14.13 -28.35
N SER A 351 -3.72 -14.37 -29.49
CA SER A 351 -4.49 -13.33 -30.22
C SER A 351 -5.66 -12.74 -29.43
N SER A 352 -6.03 -13.33 -28.29
CA SER A 352 -7.07 -12.77 -27.42
C SER A 352 -6.60 -11.61 -26.54
N TYR A 353 -5.29 -11.34 -26.51
CA TYR A 353 -4.73 -10.21 -25.74
C TYR A 353 -4.72 -8.95 -26.61
N ALA A 354 -5.29 -7.89 -26.08
CA ALA A 354 -5.19 -6.58 -26.71
C ALA A 354 -3.73 -6.11 -26.74
N LYS A 355 -3.38 -5.34 -27.75
CA LYS A 355 -2.07 -4.74 -27.94
C LYS A 355 -2.24 -3.24 -28.08
N ASN A 356 -1.41 -2.49 -27.34
CA ASN A 356 -1.41 -1.04 -27.41
C ASN A 356 0.01 -0.51 -27.28
N ALA A 357 0.28 0.59 -27.95
CA ALA A 357 1.54 1.31 -27.79
C ALA A 357 1.74 1.70 -26.32
N TYR A 358 2.98 1.65 -25.86
CA TYR A 358 3.41 1.92 -24.47
C TYR A 358 2.87 0.94 -23.43
N GLN A 359 2.44 -0.24 -23.88
CA GLN A 359 1.92 -1.29 -23.01
C GLN A 359 2.97 -1.77 -22.01
N ASN A 360 2.52 -1.99 -20.76
CA ASN A 360 3.31 -2.53 -19.66
C ASN A 360 3.98 -3.87 -19.99
N ARG A 361 5.27 -3.96 -19.65
CA ARG A 361 6.11 -5.16 -19.64
C ARG A 361 6.89 -5.30 -18.33
N LYS A 362 6.80 -4.29 -17.44
CA LYS A 362 7.49 -4.26 -16.15
C LYS A 362 7.08 -5.44 -15.28
N PHE A 363 5.77 -5.68 -15.17
CA PHE A 363 5.24 -6.74 -14.33
C PHE A 363 4.88 -7.97 -15.15
N THR A 364 5.56 -9.08 -14.87
CA THR A 364 5.37 -10.35 -15.56
C THR A 364 4.94 -11.40 -14.53
N ALA A 365 3.75 -11.99 -14.68
CA ALA A 365 3.33 -13.12 -13.87
C ALA A 365 4.21 -14.35 -14.16
N ARG A 366 4.37 -15.23 -13.18
CA ARG A 366 5.22 -16.44 -13.29
C ARG A 366 4.83 -17.32 -14.50
N SER A 367 3.54 -17.33 -14.84
CA SER A 367 3.04 -17.96 -16.06
C SER A 367 1.71 -17.34 -16.50
N THR A 368 1.18 -17.76 -17.66
CA THR A 368 -0.16 -17.36 -18.10
C THR A 368 -1.29 -17.97 -17.24
N ALA A 369 -1.00 -18.98 -16.44
CA ALA A 369 -1.95 -19.67 -15.56
C ALA A 369 -1.74 -19.37 -14.08
N ASP A 370 -0.65 -18.68 -13.72
CA ASP A 370 -0.26 -18.38 -12.34
C ASP A 370 0.04 -16.88 -12.19
N ALA A 371 -0.82 -16.19 -11.43
CA ALA A 371 -0.70 -14.77 -11.12
C ALA A 371 -0.12 -14.53 -9.71
N VAL A 372 0.46 -15.54 -9.09
CA VAL A 372 1.14 -15.43 -7.81
C VAL A 372 2.49 -14.72 -8.02
N GLY A 373 2.88 -13.87 -7.09
CA GLY A 373 4.16 -13.17 -7.14
C GLY A 373 4.37 -12.25 -5.94
N ASP A 374 5.62 -11.90 -5.70
CA ASP A 374 6.00 -10.97 -4.65
C ASP A 374 5.58 -9.55 -5.03
N VAL A 375 5.16 -8.77 -4.05
CA VAL A 375 4.82 -7.35 -4.24
C VAL A 375 5.70 -6.53 -3.31
N ALA A 376 6.60 -5.75 -3.88
CA ALA A 376 7.45 -4.86 -3.11
C ALA A 376 6.64 -3.64 -2.62
N PHE A 377 6.69 -3.38 -1.31
CA PHE A 377 6.14 -2.18 -0.67
C PHE A 377 7.19 -1.11 -0.43
N MET A 378 8.45 -1.53 -0.39
CA MET A 378 9.61 -0.63 -0.33
C MET A 378 10.80 -1.25 -1.04
N ARG A 379 11.44 -0.45 -1.90
CA ARG A 379 12.66 -0.84 -2.61
C ARG A 379 13.78 0.17 -2.36
N LEU A 380 15.02 -0.32 -2.43
CA LEU A 380 16.20 0.54 -2.29
C LEU A 380 16.22 1.68 -3.32
N ALA A 381 15.72 1.45 -4.54
CA ALA A 381 15.55 2.47 -5.58
C ALA A 381 14.71 3.66 -5.11
N GLU A 382 13.62 3.40 -4.39
CA GLU A 382 12.77 4.47 -3.83
C GLU A 382 13.55 5.33 -2.84
N MET A 383 14.34 4.72 -1.97
CA MET A 383 15.12 5.45 -0.96
C MET A 383 16.18 6.35 -1.61
N TYR A 384 16.87 5.87 -2.65
CA TYR A 384 17.80 6.70 -3.42
C TYR A 384 17.11 7.90 -4.07
N LEU A 385 15.96 7.69 -4.68
CA LEU A 385 15.17 8.76 -5.31
C LEU A 385 14.59 9.74 -4.28
N THR A 386 14.16 9.23 -3.12
CA THR A 386 13.69 10.04 -1.99
C THR A 386 14.81 10.92 -1.44
N GLN A 387 16.00 10.35 -1.24
CA GLN A 387 17.17 11.11 -0.76
C GLN A 387 17.59 12.18 -1.77
N ALA A 388 17.68 11.81 -3.05
CA ALA A 388 18.08 12.72 -4.10
C ALA A 388 17.10 13.90 -4.25
N GLU A 389 15.77 13.63 -4.29
CA GLU A 389 14.73 14.65 -4.36
C GLU A 389 14.80 15.59 -3.14
N ALA A 390 14.88 15.01 -1.95
CA ALA A 390 14.93 15.76 -0.70
C ALA A 390 16.17 16.69 -0.65
N LEU A 391 17.35 16.20 -1.05
CA LEU A 391 18.56 17.01 -1.13
C LEU A 391 18.43 18.16 -2.14
N ALA A 392 17.90 17.88 -3.34
CA ALA A 392 17.70 18.91 -4.37
C ALA A 392 16.73 19.99 -3.87
N ARG A 393 15.61 19.62 -3.27
CA ARG A 393 14.63 20.57 -2.72
C ARG A 393 15.12 21.30 -1.48
N ALA A 394 16.11 20.74 -0.75
CA ALA A 394 16.79 21.42 0.35
C ALA A 394 17.92 22.35 -0.13
N GLY A 395 18.13 22.50 -1.44
CA GLY A 395 19.21 23.34 -2.00
C GLY A 395 20.61 22.73 -1.91
N LYS A 396 20.71 21.41 -1.67
CA LYS A 396 21.98 20.67 -1.58
C LYS A 396 22.28 19.96 -2.92
N ASP A 397 22.32 20.75 -4.00
CA ASP A 397 22.38 20.25 -5.37
C ASP A 397 23.56 19.29 -5.64
N SER A 398 24.76 19.57 -5.12
CA SER A 398 25.92 18.71 -5.33
C SER A 398 25.76 17.32 -4.69
N GLU A 399 25.17 17.26 -3.49
CA GLU A 399 24.88 16.01 -2.81
C GLU A 399 23.76 15.26 -3.54
N ALA A 400 22.72 15.99 -3.97
CA ALA A 400 21.60 15.44 -4.75
C ALA A 400 22.08 14.81 -6.07
N GLN A 401 22.94 15.51 -6.82
CA GLN A 401 23.55 14.99 -8.06
C GLN A 401 24.38 13.74 -7.80
N THR A 402 25.12 13.68 -6.69
CA THR A 402 25.93 12.51 -6.33
C THR A 402 25.03 11.29 -6.08
N VAL A 403 23.98 11.44 -5.25
CA VAL A 403 23.05 10.36 -4.94
C VAL A 403 22.26 9.95 -6.18
N PHE A 404 21.74 10.91 -6.94
CA PHE A 404 20.98 10.63 -8.16
C PHE A 404 21.83 9.94 -9.23
N THR A 405 23.07 10.38 -9.44
CA THR A 405 23.99 9.75 -10.40
C THR A 405 24.27 8.29 -10.01
N LYS A 406 24.55 8.03 -8.71
CA LYS A 406 24.76 6.64 -8.21
C LYS A 406 23.57 5.73 -8.53
N PHE A 407 22.35 6.25 -8.42
CA PHE A 407 21.15 5.52 -8.81
C PHE A 407 21.02 5.42 -10.34
N GLN A 408 21.08 6.56 -11.05
CA GLN A 408 20.71 6.64 -12.46
C GLN A 408 21.62 5.83 -13.37
N ILE A 409 22.91 5.72 -13.07
CA ILE A 409 23.86 4.87 -13.85
C ILE A 409 23.50 3.37 -13.78
N THR A 410 22.76 2.93 -12.78
CA THR A 410 22.28 1.55 -12.70
C THR A 410 21.08 1.29 -13.63
N ARG A 411 20.40 2.34 -14.05
CA ARG A 411 19.23 2.33 -14.95
C ARG A 411 19.63 2.71 -16.37
N ASP A 412 20.56 3.65 -16.50
CA ASP A 412 21.13 4.10 -17.76
C ASP A 412 22.67 4.11 -17.66
N PRO A 413 23.35 3.07 -18.13
CA PRO A 413 24.82 3.00 -18.06
C PRO A 413 25.55 4.12 -18.81
N SER A 414 24.85 4.83 -19.70
CA SER A 414 25.39 5.97 -20.45
C SER A 414 25.05 7.32 -19.80
N TYR A 415 24.38 7.32 -18.66
CA TYR A 415 23.97 8.55 -17.99
C TYR A 415 25.17 9.42 -17.60
N VAL A 416 25.10 10.68 -18.00
CA VAL A 416 26.00 11.74 -17.57
C VAL A 416 25.13 12.84 -16.94
N SER A 417 25.51 13.31 -15.74
CA SER A 417 24.80 14.39 -15.09
C SER A 417 24.69 15.60 -16.02
N LYS A 418 23.48 16.14 -16.15
CA LYS A 418 23.20 17.35 -16.96
C LYS A 418 23.65 18.63 -16.27
N GLY A 419 24.15 18.54 -15.02
CA GLY A 419 24.53 19.69 -14.22
C GLY A 419 23.34 20.56 -13.76
N ASN A 420 22.11 20.00 -13.79
CA ASN A 420 20.92 20.68 -13.32
C ASN A 420 21.03 21.01 -11.82
N THR A 421 20.42 22.12 -11.39
CA THR A 421 20.36 22.58 -10.00
C THR A 421 18.93 23.03 -9.65
N GLY A 422 18.61 23.11 -8.35
CA GLY A 422 17.33 23.59 -7.85
C GLY A 422 16.14 22.84 -8.44
N ASP A 423 15.13 23.59 -8.91
CA ASP A 423 13.89 23.01 -9.45
C ASP A 423 14.14 22.12 -10.67
N ALA A 424 15.09 22.45 -11.53
CA ALA A 424 15.41 21.64 -12.71
C ALA A 424 16.00 20.28 -12.33
N LEU A 425 16.82 20.22 -11.27
CA LEU A 425 17.33 18.95 -10.74
C LEU A 425 16.21 18.15 -10.05
N ALA A 426 15.37 18.81 -9.26
CA ALA A 426 14.24 18.16 -8.61
C ALA A 426 13.25 17.59 -9.64
N GLU A 427 13.02 18.27 -10.76
CA GLU A 427 12.19 17.78 -11.86
C GLU A 427 12.83 16.56 -12.57
N GLU A 428 14.13 16.60 -12.85
CA GLU A 428 14.85 15.45 -13.43
C GLU A 428 14.74 14.21 -12.55
N ILE A 429 14.95 14.38 -11.24
CA ILE A 429 14.79 13.29 -10.26
C ILE A 429 13.33 12.78 -10.22
N MET A 430 12.35 13.69 -10.23
CA MET A 430 10.93 13.34 -10.24
C MET A 430 10.55 12.57 -11.51
N ASN A 431 11.07 12.94 -12.67
CA ASN A 431 10.84 12.22 -13.92
C ASN A 431 11.38 10.79 -13.84
N SER A 432 12.58 10.61 -13.26
CA SER A 432 13.13 9.26 -13.02
C SER A 432 12.28 8.47 -12.00
N ARG A 433 11.75 9.15 -10.95
CA ARG A 433 10.88 8.53 -9.95
C ARG A 433 9.56 8.05 -10.53
N ARG A 434 8.90 8.83 -11.40
CA ARG A 434 7.66 8.45 -12.09
C ARG A 434 7.83 7.15 -12.89
N VAL A 435 8.93 7.03 -13.62
CA VAL A 435 9.29 5.84 -14.39
C VAL A 435 9.61 4.66 -13.48
N GLU A 436 10.49 4.88 -12.51
CA GLU A 436 10.97 3.81 -11.61
C GLU A 436 9.85 3.17 -10.81
N LEU A 437 8.99 4.00 -10.21
CA LEU A 437 7.93 3.56 -9.29
C LEU A 437 6.56 3.39 -9.96
N TRP A 438 6.51 3.39 -11.29
CA TRP A 438 5.28 3.15 -12.02
C TRP A 438 4.63 1.81 -11.64
N GLY A 439 3.34 1.84 -11.29
CA GLY A 439 2.59 0.69 -10.84
C GLY A 439 2.74 0.39 -9.34
N GLU A 440 3.58 1.13 -8.60
CA GLU A 440 3.86 0.87 -7.19
C GLU A 440 3.10 1.81 -6.22
N GLY A 441 2.14 2.59 -6.73
CA GLY A 441 1.16 3.35 -5.94
C GLY A 441 1.64 4.70 -5.42
N PHE A 442 2.67 5.29 -6.02
CA PHE A 442 3.27 6.54 -5.54
C PHE A 442 2.74 7.80 -6.23
N ARG A 443 2.36 7.71 -7.51
CA ARG A 443 2.15 8.90 -8.33
C ARG A 443 1.05 9.84 -7.82
N PHE A 444 -0.07 9.30 -7.34
CA PHE A 444 -1.15 10.11 -6.76
C PHE A 444 -0.67 10.93 -5.55
N TYR A 445 0.10 10.30 -4.65
CA TYR A 445 0.66 10.98 -3.49
C TYR A 445 1.74 12.01 -3.87
N ASP A 446 2.58 11.70 -4.84
CA ASP A 446 3.59 12.64 -5.34
C ASP A 446 2.95 13.91 -5.93
N LEU A 447 1.89 13.76 -6.74
CA LEU A 447 1.14 14.90 -7.26
C LEU A 447 0.50 15.72 -6.13
N LYS A 448 -0.12 15.06 -5.17
CA LYS A 448 -0.80 15.72 -4.04
C LYS A 448 0.17 16.47 -3.14
N ARG A 449 1.27 15.84 -2.68
CA ARG A 449 2.27 16.49 -1.81
C ARG A 449 2.96 17.68 -2.48
N LEU A 450 3.19 17.60 -3.79
CA LEU A 450 3.81 18.65 -4.59
C LEU A 450 2.82 19.70 -5.09
N HIS A 451 1.53 19.52 -4.81
CA HIS A 451 0.46 20.40 -5.26
C HIS A 451 0.44 20.59 -6.79
N LEU A 452 0.53 19.47 -7.50
CA LEU A 452 0.55 19.43 -8.96
C LEU A 452 -0.81 18.99 -9.52
N SER A 453 -1.17 19.52 -10.68
CA SER A 453 -2.34 19.10 -11.44
C SER A 453 -2.08 17.78 -12.16
N ILE A 454 -3.12 16.96 -12.34
CA ILE A 454 -3.06 15.80 -13.24
C ILE A 454 -2.97 16.29 -14.68
N LYS A 455 -2.06 15.68 -15.46
CA LYS A 455 -1.92 15.87 -16.90
C LYS A 455 -1.70 14.53 -17.57
N ARG A 456 -2.76 13.99 -18.15
CA ARG A 456 -2.75 12.73 -18.89
C ARG A 456 -2.30 13.01 -20.32
N GLY A 457 -1.28 12.29 -20.78
CA GLY A 457 -0.65 12.50 -22.07
C GLY A 457 -1.51 12.12 -23.28
N SER A 458 -0.98 12.32 -24.47
CA SER A 458 -1.70 12.15 -25.74
C SER A 458 -2.17 10.70 -26.01
N ASN A 459 -1.63 9.72 -25.33
CA ASN A 459 -2.05 8.32 -25.43
C ASN A 459 -3.22 7.94 -24.50
N PHE A 460 -3.76 8.91 -23.72
CA PHE A 460 -5.00 8.69 -22.98
C PHE A 460 -6.21 9.01 -23.87
N ASP A 461 -7.19 8.13 -23.83
CA ASP A 461 -8.45 8.30 -24.55
C ASP A 461 -9.57 8.64 -23.56
N ILE A 462 -10.26 9.75 -23.77
CA ILE A 462 -11.40 10.19 -22.97
C ILE A 462 -12.52 9.14 -22.91
N ALA A 463 -12.57 8.21 -23.86
CA ALA A 463 -13.47 7.07 -23.80
C ALA A 463 -13.16 6.11 -22.66
N PHE A 464 -11.91 6.04 -22.21
CA PHE A 464 -11.47 5.19 -21.11
C PHE A 464 -11.27 5.96 -19.79
N CYS A 465 -10.97 7.25 -19.83
CA CYS A 465 -10.88 8.11 -18.66
C CYS A 465 -11.90 9.27 -18.78
N THR A 466 -12.40 9.79 -17.66
CA THR A 466 -13.46 10.81 -17.68
C THR A 466 -12.92 12.22 -17.83
N PHE A 467 -11.61 12.41 -17.69
CA PHE A 467 -10.91 13.69 -17.86
C PHE A 467 -9.45 13.45 -18.26
N LEU A 468 -8.86 14.40 -18.97
CA LEU A 468 -7.44 14.42 -19.32
C LEU A 468 -6.62 15.31 -18.39
N GLU A 469 -7.22 16.34 -17.86
CA GLU A 469 -6.61 17.26 -16.92
C GLU A 469 -7.47 17.42 -15.66
N LYS A 470 -6.84 17.60 -14.53
CA LYS A 470 -7.50 17.88 -13.26
C LYS A 470 -6.66 18.89 -12.50
N ASP A 471 -7.26 20.03 -12.19
CA ASP A 471 -6.58 21.07 -11.42
C ASP A 471 -6.16 20.57 -10.02
N LYS A 472 -5.03 21.06 -9.54
CA LYS A 472 -4.48 20.72 -8.22
C LYS A 472 -5.38 21.09 -7.04
N ASP A 473 -6.31 22.02 -7.24
CA ASP A 473 -7.27 22.47 -6.23
C ASP A 473 -8.68 21.91 -6.48
N ALA A 474 -8.84 21.03 -7.48
CA ALA A 474 -10.13 20.42 -7.80
C ALA A 474 -10.64 19.52 -6.68
N GLN A 475 -11.97 19.43 -6.56
CA GLN A 475 -12.61 18.45 -5.69
C GLN A 475 -12.22 17.02 -6.09
N GLY A 476 -12.02 16.14 -5.08
CA GLY A 476 -11.64 14.73 -5.25
C GLY A 476 -10.17 14.43 -4.94
N TRP A 477 -9.29 15.42 -4.81
CA TRP A 477 -7.96 15.22 -4.19
C TRP A 477 -8.04 14.81 -2.72
N VAL A 478 -9.09 15.23 -2.04
CA VAL A 478 -9.47 14.76 -0.72
C VAL A 478 -10.66 13.82 -0.89
N TRP A 479 -10.54 12.60 -0.46
CA TRP A 479 -11.63 11.64 -0.54
C TRP A 479 -12.70 11.97 0.52
N GLU A 480 -13.96 11.78 0.16
CA GLU A 480 -15.06 11.98 1.11
C GLU A 480 -15.01 10.94 2.23
N ILE A 481 -15.29 11.35 3.45
CA ILE A 481 -15.43 10.43 4.58
C ILE A 481 -16.59 9.47 4.29
N PRO A 482 -16.39 8.14 4.40
CA PRO A 482 -17.45 7.19 4.13
C PRO A 482 -18.68 7.41 5.04
N LYS A 483 -19.88 7.36 4.44
CA LYS A 483 -21.13 7.55 5.15
C LYS A 483 -21.29 6.64 6.37
N ILE A 484 -20.80 5.42 6.29
CA ILE A 484 -20.87 4.48 7.41
C ILE A 484 -20.06 4.97 8.61
N GLU A 485 -18.94 5.67 8.41
CA GLU A 485 -18.20 6.28 9.52
C GLU A 485 -19.05 7.36 10.18
N THR A 486 -19.60 8.28 9.42
CA THR A 486 -20.40 9.40 9.97
C THR A 486 -21.75 8.96 10.53
N ASP A 487 -22.28 7.80 10.15
CA ASP A 487 -23.49 7.21 10.71
C ASP A 487 -23.25 6.61 12.12
N PHE A 488 -22.03 6.10 12.39
CA PHE A 488 -21.69 5.46 13.67
C PHE A 488 -20.73 6.27 14.54
N ASN A 489 -20.15 7.34 14.00
CA ASN A 489 -19.26 8.26 14.70
C ASN A 489 -19.72 9.70 14.44
N SER A 490 -20.64 10.19 15.29
CA SER A 490 -21.23 11.50 15.13
C SER A 490 -20.25 12.67 15.28
N LEU A 491 -19.07 12.41 15.83
CA LEU A 491 -17.98 13.37 15.99
C LEU A 491 -17.11 13.50 14.74
N CYS A 492 -17.21 12.56 13.79
CA CYS A 492 -16.42 12.59 12.56
C CYS A 492 -17.17 13.40 11.49
N THR A 493 -16.61 14.55 11.12
CA THR A 493 -17.18 15.48 10.13
C THR A 493 -16.91 15.03 8.70
N LYS A 494 -17.74 15.42 7.73
CA LYS A 494 -17.53 15.20 6.30
C LYS A 494 -16.49 16.18 5.74
N ASN A 495 -15.94 15.85 4.55
CA ASN A 495 -15.04 16.74 3.82
C ASN A 495 -15.77 17.73 2.91
N TYR A 496 -16.98 17.37 2.42
CA TYR A 496 -17.77 18.19 1.50
C TYR A 496 -19.23 18.30 1.93
#